data_e54fda03e659480411b1d56c7a352aa0
#
_entry.id   e54fda03e659480411b1d56c7a352aa0
#
_cell.length_a   1.000
_cell.length_b   1.000
_cell.length_c   1.000
_cell.angle_alpha   90.00
_cell.angle_beta   90.00
_cell.angle_gamma   90.00
#
_symmetry.space_group_name_H-M   'P 1'
#
loop_
_entity.id
_entity.type
_entity.pdbx_description
1 polymer ?
#
loop_
_entity_poly.entity_id
_entity_poly.type
_entity_poly.pdbx_seq_one_letter_code
_entity_poly.pdbx_strand_id
1 'polypeptide(L)'
;MFRIKFFLFIFFFIFTNSVKSDSSIYFFDLEYIFNSSNYGKTIIKELESINNNITKDLKTDQEKIKKFEEEIVKTKNLLSEDDLNKKILNLRQIVEKYNIKKKRVLDEFNLNKKNKLEEFSNKINPIVENYVLSNNITILLNRKDIFIGRNDYDITLKILEIVNKKLDE
;
A
#
# COMPACT_ATOMS: atom_id res chain seq x y z
N MET A 1 -21.54 -39.57 59.90
CA MET A 1 -21.05 -38.19 59.57
C MET A 1 -19.75 -38.17 58.70
N PHE A 2 -18.89 -39.14 58.78
CA PHE A 2 -17.61 -39.19 58.01
C PHE A 2 -17.82 -39.39 56.48
N ARG A 3 -18.81 -40.18 56.10
CA ARG A 3 -19.11 -40.52 54.68
C ARG A 3 -19.64 -39.35 53.87
N ILE A 4 -20.38 -38.44 54.47
CA ILE A 4 -20.94 -37.23 53.81
C ILE A 4 -19.86 -36.19 53.58
N LYS A 5 -18.92 -36.01 54.50
CA LYS A 5 -17.76 -35.08 54.32
C LYS A 5 -16.81 -35.51 53.26
N PHE A 6 -16.63 -36.83 53.03
CA PHE A 6 -15.79 -37.38 51.98
C PHE A 6 -16.42 -37.18 50.58
N PHE A 7 -17.73 -37.31 50.47
CA PHE A 7 -18.47 -37.05 49.23
C PHE A 7 -18.48 -35.56 48.83
N LEU A 8 -18.53 -34.68 49.78
CA LEU A 8 -18.48 -33.21 49.59
C LEU A 8 -17.06 -32.79 49.14
N PHE A 9 -16.01 -33.43 49.60
CA PHE A 9 -14.64 -33.17 49.21
C PHE A 9 -14.35 -33.62 47.76
N ILE A 10 -14.92 -34.76 47.33
CA ILE A 10 -14.80 -35.22 45.94
C ILE A 10 -15.56 -34.31 44.97
N PHE A 11 -16.74 -33.79 45.38
CA PHE A 11 -17.52 -32.90 44.56
C PHE A 11 -16.83 -31.54 44.33
N PHE A 12 -16.03 -31.06 45.29
CA PHE A 12 -15.27 -29.81 45.14
C PHE A 12 -14.07 -29.93 44.17
N PHE A 13 -13.53 -31.15 43.96
CA PHE A 13 -12.40 -31.38 43.09
C PHE A 13 -12.77 -31.43 41.58
N ILE A 14 -14.06 -31.59 41.28
CA ILE A 14 -14.53 -31.70 39.87
C ILE A 14 -14.70 -30.35 39.20
N PHE A 15 -14.71 -29.24 39.96
CA PHE A 15 -14.94 -27.88 39.40
C PHE A 15 -13.70 -27.08 39.11
N THR A 16 -12.50 -27.63 39.21
CA THR A 16 -11.29 -26.96 38.67
C THR A 16 -11.15 -27.20 37.17
N ASN A 17 -12.16 -26.81 36.42
CA ASN A 17 -11.97 -26.58 34.99
C ASN A 17 -11.07 -25.34 34.88
N SER A 18 -9.76 -25.57 34.69
CA SER A 18 -8.85 -24.54 34.24
C SER A 18 -9.37 -24.05 32.89
N VAL A 19 -10.08 -22.94 32.90
CA VAL A 19 -10.32 -22.17 31.69
C VAL A 19 -8.94 -21.74 31.19
N LYS A 20 -8.33 -22.55 30.31
CA LYS A 20 -7.22 -22.08 29.51
C LYS A 20 -7.81 -20.98 28.64
N SER A 21 -7.59 -19.76 29.04
CA SER A 21 -7.68 -18.63 28.14
C SER A 21 -6.57 -18.81 27.12
N ASP A 22 -6.87 -19.55 26.07
CA ASP A 22 -5.98 -19.67 24.93
C ASP A 22 -6.01 -18.31 24.19
N SER A 23 -5.13 -17.40 24.62
CA SER A 23 -4.93 -16.14 23.93
C SER A 23 -4.35 -16.45 22.57
N SER A 24 -5.21 -16.56 21.57
CA SER A 24 -4.79 -16.87 20.21
C SER A 24 -4.26 -15.62 19.54
N ILE A 25 -2.94 -15.54 19.37
CA ILE A 25 -2.26 -14.48 18.65
C ILE A 25 -1.89 -15.02 17.27
N TYR A 26 -2.36 -14.32 16.24
CA TYR A 26 -2.06 -14.64 14.84
C TYR A 26 -1.45 -13.43 14.16
N PHE A 27 -0.90 -13.65 12.97
CA PHE A 27 -0.40 -12.58 12.14
C PHE A 27 -0.74 -12.81 10.67
N PHE A 28 -0.72 -11.73 9.89
CA PHE A 28 -0.90 -11.75 8.45
C PHE A 28 -0.02 -10.69 7.79
N ASP A 29 0.30 -10.91 6.52
CA ASP A 29 1.09 -10.00 5.70
C ASP A 29 0.16 -9.20 4.79
N LEU A 30 -0.14 -7.95 5.21
CA LEU A 30 -1.00 -7.05 4.44
C LEU A 30 -0.38 -6.67 3.09
N GLU A 31 0.94 -6.52 3.03
CA GLU A 31 1.66 -6.18 1.80
C GLU A 31 1.59 -7.35 0.80
N TYR A 32 1.79 -8.57 1.28
CA TYR A 32 1.61 -9.77 0.46
C TYR A 32 0.18 -9.88 -0.09
N ILE A 33 -0.84 -9.62 0.75
CA ILE A 33 -2.24 -9.64 0.32
C ILE A 33 -2.50 -8.56 -0.73
N PHE A 34 -1.99 -7.34 -0.55
CA PHE A 34 -2.10 -6.28 -1.55
C PHE A 34 -1.49 -6.70 -2.89
N ASN A 35 -0.26 -7.22 -2.88
CA ASN A 35 0.45 -7.59 -4.10
C ASN A 35 -0.12 -8.83 -4.80
N SER A 36 -0.79 -9.73 -4.05
CA SER A 36 -1.22 -11.04 -4.53
C SER A 36 -2.71 -11.13 -4.84
N SER A 37 -3.55 -10.32 -4.19
CA SER A 37 -5.00 -10.32 -4.44
C SER A 37 -5.35 -9.75 -5.81
N ASN A 38 -6.47 -10.21 -6.38
CA ASN A 38 -6.95 -9.73 -7.67
C ASN A 38 -7.27 -8.24 -7.64
N TYR A 39 -7.93 -7.78 -6.57
CA TYR A 39 -8.23 -6.37 -6.37
C TYR A 39 -6.95 -5.51 -6.22
N GLY A 40 -5.97 -5.97 -5.44
CA GLY A 40 -4.68 -5.29 -5.30
C GLY A 40 -3.92 -5.20 -6.63
N LYS A 41 -3.88 -6.29 -7.41
CA LYS A 41 -3.29 -6.30 -8.75
C LYS A 41 -3.96 -5.32 -9.71
N THR A 42 -5.29 -5.13 -9.60
CA THR A 42 -6.01 -4.14 -10.39
C THR A 42 -5.54 -2.72 -10.05
N ILE A 43 -5.41 -2.40 -8.75
CA ILE A 43 -4.88 -1.12 -8.29
C ILE A 43 -3.45 -0.90 -8.78
N ILE A 44 -2.59 -1.93 -8.68
CA ILE A 44 -1.19 -1.85 -9.14
C ILE A 44 -1.13 -1.53 -10.63
N LYS A 45 -1.90 -2.22 -11.47
CA LYS A 45 -1.95 -1.97 -12.92
C LYS A 45 -2.45 -0.56 -13.24
N GLU A 46 -3.43 -0.06 -12.51
CA GLU A 46 -3.94 1.31 -12.66
C GLU A 46 -2.84 2.33 -12.35
N LEU A 47 -2.14 2.16 -11.21
CA LEU A 47 -1.03 3.04 -10.81
C LEU A 47 0.15 2.98 -11.79
N GLU A 48 0.48 1.80 -12.30
CA GLU A 48 1.52 1.63 -13.33
C GLU A 48 1.15 2.36 -14.62
N SER A 49 -0.12 2.26 -15.06
CA SER A 49 -0.60 2.99 -16.24
C SER A 49 -0.48 4.50 -16.08
N ILE A 50 -0.90 5.03 -14.93
CA ILE A 50 -0.79 6.46 -14.61
C ILE A 50 0.69 6.89 -14.60
N ASN A 51 1.56 6.12 -13.94
CA ASN A 51 2.99 6.42 -13.86
C ASN A 51 3.67 6.42 -15.24
N ASN A 52 3.31 5.46 -16.10
CA ASN A 52 3.82 5.38 -17.46
C ASN A 52 3.39 6.58 -18.30
N ASN A 53 2.15 7.04 -18.17
CA ASN A 53 1.65 8.23 -18.85
C ASN A 53 2.38 9.50 -18.38
N ILE A 54 2.57 9.68 -17.07
CA ILE A 54 3.33 10.79 -16.49
C ILE A 54 4.77 10.79 -17.03
N THR A 55 5.42 9.64 -16.99
CA THR A 55 6.81 9.48 -17.45
C THR A 55 6.96 9.82 -18.93
N LYS A 56 6.03 9.34 -19.77
CA LYS A 56 6.02 9.63 -21.21
C LYS A 56 5.82 11.11 -21.49
N ASP A 57 4.88 11.75 -20.78
CA ASP A 57 4.57 13.19 -20.93
C ASP A 57 5.77 14.07 -20.51
N LEU A 58 6.35 13.79 -19.34
CA LEU A 58 7.53 14.50 -18.85
C LEU A 58 8.75 14.31 -19.79
N LYS A 59 8.94 13.10 -20.34
CA LYS A 59 9.99 12.83 -21.30
C LYS A 59 9.80 13.63 -22.58
N THR A 60 8.57 13.72 -23.08
CA THR A 60 8.23 14.51 -24.28
C THR A 60 8.56 15.99 -24.07
N ASP A 61 8.22 16.56 -22.89
CA ASP A 61 8.54 17.94 -22.59
C ASP A 61 10.05 18.16 -22.43
N GLN A 62 10.75 17.23 -21.83
CA GLN A 62 12.22 17.26 -21.71
C GLN A 62 12.92 17.24 -23.08
N GLU A 63 12.42 16.43 -24.03
CA GLU A 63 12.94 16.40 -25.40
C GLU A 63 12.70 17.71 -26.16
N LYS A 64 11.55 18.38 -25.93
CA LYS A 64 11.27 19.71 -26.49
C LYS A 64 12.25 20.76 -25.94
N ILE A 65 12.49 20.76 -24.64
CA ILE A 65 13.45 21.66 -23.97
C ILE A 65 14.84 21.45 -24.62
N LYS A 66 15.30 20.20 -24.68
CA LYS A 66 16.59 19.85 -25.26
C LYS A 66 16.74 20.32 -26.72
N LYS A 67 15.71 20.11 -27.55
CA LYS A 67 15.71 20.60 -28.94
C LYS A 67 15.81 22.12 -29.01
N PHE A 68 15.12 22.83 -28.15
CA PHE A 68 15.18 24.28 -28.11
C PHE A 68 16.52 24.81 -27.60
N GLU A 69 17.15 24.15 -26.65
CA GLU A 69 18.54 24.44 -26.22
C GLU A 69 19.53 24.23 -27.37
N GLU A 70 19.43 23.09 -28.08
CA GLU A 70 20.27 22.81 -29.24
C GLU A 70 20.09 23.84 -30.36
N GLU A 71 18.86 24.32 -30.61
CA GLU A 71 18.56 25.39 -31.57
C GLU A 71 19.27 26.67 -31.20
N ILE A 72 19.17 27.08 -29.93
CA ILE A 72 19.84 28.29 -29.43
C ILE A 72 21.36 28.17 -29.64
N VAL A 73 21.94 27.03 -29.26
CA VAL A 73 23.41 26.81 -29.46
C VAL A 73 23.81 26.91 -30.91
N LYS A 74 23.05 26.33 -31.85
CA LYS A 74 23.32 26.38 -33.28
C LYS A 74 23.19 27.75 -33.88
N THR A 75 22.26 28.54 -33.40
CA THR A 75 21.91 29.86 -33.97
C THR A 75 22.56 31.06 -33.26
N LYS A 76 23.18 30.87 -32.10
CA LYS A 76 23.68 31.97 -31.24
C LYS A 76 24.62 32.95 -31.94
N ASN A 77 25.44 32.48 -32.89
CA ASN A 77 26.39 33.32 -33.63
C ASN A 77 25.73 34.08 -34.81
N LEU A 78 24.47 33.75 -35.15
CA LEU A 78 23.72 34.32 -36.26
C LEU A 78 22.66 35.33 -35.80
N LEU A 79 22.40 35.40 -34.51
CA LEU A 79 21.36 36.21 -33.91
C LEU A 79 21.93 37.56 -33.42
N SER A 80 21.09 38.57 -33.41
CA SER A 80 21.37 39.81 -32.65
C SER A 80 21.40 39.49 -31.13
N GLU A 81 22.11 40.33 -30.35
CA GLU A 81 22.17 40.17 -28.88
C GLU A 81 20.77 40.19 -28.26
N ASP A 82 19.89 41.08 -28.72
CA ASP A 82 18.49 41.17 -28.25
C ASP A 82 17.70 39.90 -28.54
N ASP A 83 17.84 39.32 -29.73
CA ASP A 83 17.10 38.11 -30.12
C ASP A 83 17.64 36.87 -29.38
N LEU A 84 18.94 36.82 -29.15
CA LEU A 84 19.52 35.78 -28.31
C LEU A 84 19.01 35.84 -26.87
N ASN A 85 18.99 37.04 -26.28
CA ASN A 85 18.48 37.27 -24.93
C ASN A 85 17.00 36.87 -24.80
N LYS A 86 16.16 37.22 -25.80
CA LYS A 86 14.75 36.79 -25.84
C LYS A 86 14.61 35.25 -25.86
N LYS A 87 15.41 34.56 -26.68
CA LYS A 87 15.39 33.08 -26.74
C LYS A 87 15.81 32.45 -25.40
N ILE A 88 16.85 32.99 -24.77
CA ILE A 88 17.32 32.52 -23.45
C ILE A 88 16.24 32.73 -22.36
N LEU A 89 15.59 33.89 -22.35
CA LEU A 89 14.49 34.16 -21.41
C LEU A 89 13.31 33.18 -21.62
N ASN A 90 12.95 32.93 -22.89
CA ASN A 90 11.89 31.98 -23.20
C ASN A 90 12.28 30.57 -22.75
N LEU A 91 13.52 30.12 -23.00
CA LEU A 91 14.01 28.81 -22.50
C LEU A 91 13.87 28.70 -20.97
N ARG A 92 14.30 29.74 -20.24
CA ARG A 92 14.17 29.77 -18.78
C ARG A 92 12.72 29.60 -18.33
N GLN A 93 11.79 30.29 -18.98
CA GLN A 93 10.34 30.18 -18.67
C GLN A 93 9.80 28.76 -18.97
N ILE A 94 10.23 28.17 -20.06
CA ILE A 94 9.84 26.78 -20.43
C ILE A 94 10.35 25.78 -19.39
N VAL A 95 11.63 25.91 -18.98
CA VAL A 95 12.25 25.05 -17.96
C VAL A 95 11.55 25.22 -16.60
N GLU A 96 11.22 26.45 -16.23
CA GLU A 96 10.49 26.73 -14.99
C GLU A 96 9.09 26.07 -15.00
N LYS A 97 8.34 26.25 -16.08
CA LYS A 97 7.02 25.62 -16.27
C LYS A 97 7.13 24.08 -16.20
N TYR A 98 8.16 23.51 -16.82
CA TYR A 98 8.42 22.05 -16.75
C TYR A 98 8.67 21.60 -15.32
N ASN A 99 9.50 22.32 -14.55
CA ASN A 99 9.80 21.95 -13.16
C ASN A 99 8.56 22.04 -12.26
N ILE A 100 7.73 23.07 -12.43
CA ILE A 100 6.46 23.21 -11.72
C ILE A 100 5.52 22.06 -12.08
N LYS A 101 5.36 21.77 -13.39
CA LYS A 101 4.52 20.65 -13.86
C LYS A 101 5.02 19.32 -13.28
N LYS A 102 6.34 19.05 -13.37
CA LYS A 102 6.95 17.82 -12.87
C LYS A 102 6.65 17.61 -11.39
N LYS A 103 6.86 18.65 -10.57
CA LYS A 103 6.56 18.59 -9.14
C LYS A 103 5.09 18.27 -8.91
N ARG A 104 4.19 19.01 -9.55
CA ARG A 104 2.74 18.84 -9.39
C ARG A 104 2.28 17.43 -9.73
N VAL A 105 2.66 16.87 -10.90
CA VAL A 105 2.18 15.56 -11.32
C VAL A 105 2.74 14.43 -10.46
N LEU A 106 3.95 14.58 -9.90
CA LEU A 106 4.51 13.63 -8.95
C LEU A 106 3.81 13.68 -7.58
N ASP A 107 3.49 14.88 -7.11
CA ASP A 107 2.74 15.06 -5.86
C ASP A 107 1.32 14.48 -6.00
N GLU A 108 0.63 14.77 -7.12
CA GLU A 108 -0.69 14.20 -7.45
C GLU A 108 -0.64 12.66 -7.54
N PHE A 109 0.40 12.10 -8.15
CA PHE A 109 0.58 10.64 -8.23
C PHE A 109 0.79 10.01 -6.84
N ASN A 110 1.63 10.62 -6.00
CA ASN A 110 1.87 10.14 -4.64
C ASN A 110 0.60 10.19 -3.77
N LEU A 111 -0.19 11.25 -3.92
CA LEU A 111 -1.49 11.38 -3.25
C LEU A 111 -2.46 10.29 -3.74
N ASN A 112 -2.54 10.07 -5.05
CA ASN A 112 -3.39 9.03 -5.62
C ASN A 112 -2.99 7.63 -5.12
N LYS A 113 -1.69 7.32 -5.13
CA LYS A 113 -1.17 6.06 -4.57
C LYS A 113 -1.58 5.88 -3.11
N LYS A 114 -1.43 6.91 -2.29
CA LYS A 114 -1.86 6.87 -0.89
C LYS A 114 -3.36 6.58 -0.77
N ASN A 115 -4.19 7.29 -1.52
CA ASN A 115 -5.65 7.12 -1.49
C ASN A 115 -6.07 5.70 -1.93
N LYS A 116 -5.42 5.14 -2.94
CA LYS A 116 -5.67 3.76 -3.41
C LYS A 116 -5.29 2.70 -2.37
N LEU A 117 -4.18 2.90 -1.64
CA LEU A 117 -3.80 2.02 -0.54
C LEU A 117 -4.76 2.12 0.65
N GLU A 118 -5.26 3.31 0.94
CA GLU A 118 -6.26 3.54 1.97
C GLU A 118 -7.61 2.89 1.57
N GLU A 119 -8.04 3.05 0.32
CA GLU A 119 -9.23 2.38 -0.23
C GLU A 119 -9.12 0.86 -0.11
N PHE A 120 -7.98 0.29 -0.48
CA PHE A 120 -7.69 -1.13 -0.33
C PHE A 120 -7.83 -1.58 1.13
N SER A 121 -7.18 -0.86 2.06
CA SER A 121 -7.25 -1.16 3.49
C SER A 121 -8.68 -1.10 4.02
N ASN A 122 -9.45 -0.08 3.64
CA ASN A 122 -10.84 0.09 4.07
C ASN A 122 -11.76 -1.04 3.57
N LYS A 123 -11.48 -1.61 2.39
CA LYS A 123 -12.23 -2.77 1.87
C LYS A 123 -11.82 -4.08 2.55
N ILE A 124 -10.56 -4.22 2.94
CA ILE A 124 -10.06 -5.45 3.58
C ILE A 124 -10.38 -5.51 5.08
N ASN A 125 -10.32 -4.39 5.78
CA ASN A 125 -10.52 -4.34 7.23
C ASN A 125 -11.77 -5.09 7.69
N PRO A 126 -12.98 -4.89 7.12
CA PRO A 126 -14.17 -5.62 7.55
C PRO A 126 -14.09 -7.14 7.26
N ILE A 127 -13.35 -7.54 6.22
CA ILE A 127 -13.13 -8.97 5.90
C ILE A 127 -12.26 -9.61 6.98
N VAL A 128 -11.17 -8.93 7.34
CA VAL A 128 -10.23 -9.36 8.39
C VAL A 128 -10.92 -9.39 9.75
N GLU A 129 -11.67 -8.35 10.10
CA GLU A 129 -12.42 -8.28 11.35
C GLU A 129 -13.41 -9.44 11.48
N ASN A 130 -14.20 -9.70 10.46
CA ASN A 130 -15.13 -10.84 10.45
C ASN A 130 -14.40 -12.19 10.62
N TYR A 131 -13.22 -12.36 10.01
CA TYR A 131 -12.44 -13.56 10.18
C TYR A 131 -11.92 -13.71 11.61
N VAL A 132 -11.40 -12.63 12.19
CA VAL A 132 -10.89 -12.57 13.57
C VAL A 132 -12.00 -12.96 14.56
N LEU A 133 -13.18 -12.37 14.43
CA LEU A 133 -14.34 -12.65 15.28
C LEU A 133 -14.82 -14.10 15.13
N SER A 134 -14.94 -14.60 13.89
CA SER A 134 -15.45 -15.94 13.61
C SER A 134 -14.51 -17.04 14.07
N ASN A 135 -13.22 -16.77 14.22
CA ASN A 135 -12.22 -17.76 14.64
C ASN A 135 -11.71 -17.54 16.08
N ASN A 136 -12.38 -16.70 16.86
CA ASN A 136 -12.01 -16.38 18.26
C ASN A 136 -10.52 -15.95 18.39
N ILE A 137 -10.01 -15.20 17.43
CA ILE A 137 -8.66 -14.66 17.47
C ILE A 137 -8.63 -13.48 18.44
N THR A 138 -7.75 -13.54 19.43
CA THR A 138 -7.66 -12.49 20.45
C THR A 138 -6.85 -11.29 19.95
N ILE A 139 -5.75 -11.54 19.24
CA ILE A 139 -4.86 -10.50 18.71
C ILE A 139 -4.42 -10.91 17.31
N LEU A 140 -4.54 -9.99 16.37
CA LEU A 140 -4.01 -10.12 15.03
C LEU A 140 -2.95 -9.03 14.80
N LEU A 141 -1.74 -9.44 14.41
CA LEU A 141 -0.61 -8.56 14.17
C LEU A 141 -0.28 -8.49 12.68
N ASN A 142 0.33 -7.40 12.25
CA ASN A 142 0.91 -7.34 10.92
C ASN A 142 2.30 -8.02 10.94
N ARG A 143 2.61 -8.84 9.93
CA ARG A 143 3.89 -9.56 9.82
C ARG A 143 5.11 -8.63 9.90
N LYS A 144 5.04 -7.43 9.36
CA LYS A 144 6.13 -6.43 9.42
C LYS A 144 6.54 -6.04 10.84
N ASP A 145 5.64 -6.21 11.81
CA ASP A 145 5.85 -5.83 13.22
C ASP A 145 6.34 -7.04 14.07
N ILE A 146 6.56 -8.19 13.42
CA ILE A 146 6.94 -9.45 14.07
C ILE A 146 8.37 -9.82 13.68
N PHE A 147 9.26 -9.96 14.68
CA PHE A 147 10.63 -10.40 14.45
C PHE A 147 10.73 -11.90 14.16
N ILE A 148 10.05 -12.75 14.95
CA ILE A 148 9.98 -14.20 14.76
C ILE A 148 8.55 -14.67 15.05
N GLY A 149 7.99 -15.48 14.14
CA GLY A 149 6.68 -16.12 14.30
C GLY A 149 6.69 -17.52 13.69
N ARG A 150 5.93 -18.45 14.30
CA ARG A 150 5.70 -19.79 13.72
C ARG A 150 4.69 -19.68 12.58
N ASN A 151 4.90 -20.47 11.52
CA ASN A 151 4.01 -20.49 10.34
C ASN A 151 2.58 -20.92 10.67
N ASP A 152 2.38 -21.72 11.72
CA ASP A 152 1.05 -22.16 12.16
C ASP A 152 0.14 -20.98 12.57
N TYR A 153 0.73 -19.83 12.92
CA TYR A 153 0.03 -18.62 13.30
C TYR A 153 -0.06 -17.58 12.16
N ASP A 154 0.46 -17.92 10.98
CA ASP A 154 0.33 -17.09 9.77
C ASP A 154 -0.98 -17.40 9.05
N ILE A 155 -1.89 -16.44 9.04
CA ILE A 155 -3.18 -16.56 8.36
C ILE A 155 -3.24 -15.83 7.02
N THR A 156 -2.10 -15.37 6.50
CA THR A 156 -2.01 -14.57 5.26
C THR A 156 -2.76 -15.21 4.09
N LEU A 157 -2.49 -16.50 3.82
CA LEU A 157 -3.11 -17.19 2.68
C LEU A 157 -4.62 -17.39 2.86
N LYS A 158 -5.08 -17.59 4.10
CA LYS A 158 -6.51 -17.72 4.39
C LYS A 158 -7.25 -16.40 4.15
N ILE A 159 -6.65 -15.30 4.61
CA ILE A 159 -7.21 -13.97 4.36
C ILE A 159 -7.19 -13.64 2.88
N LEU A 160 -6.10 -13.94 2.15
CA LEU A 160 -6.00 -13.74 0.71
C LEU A 160 -7.11 -14.44 -0.06
N GLU A 161 -7.38 -15.70 0.27
CA GLU A 161 -8.46 -16.49 -0.35
C GLU A 161 -9.83 -15.82 -0.14
N ILE A 162 -10.13 -15.39 1.08
CA ILE A 162 -11.40 -14.73 1.41
C ILE A 162 -11.52 -13.37 0.72
N VAL A 163 -10.42 -12.61 0.66
CA VAL A 163 -10.35 -11.32 -0.02
C VAL A 163 -10.68 -11.49 -1.50
N ASN A 164 -10.02 -12.44 -2.18
CA ASN A 164 -10.29 -12.70 -3.60
C ASN A 164 -11.75 -13.11 -3.82
N LYS A 165 -12.29 -14.00 -2.99
CA LYS A 165 -13.69 -14.43 -3.12
C LYS A 165 -14.70 -13.30 -2.91
N LYS A 166 -14.43 -12.35 -1.98
CA LYS A 166 -15.39 -11.30 -1.63
C LYS A 166 -15.25 -10.02 -2.45
N LEU A 167 -14.09 -9.77 -3.04
CA LEU A 167 -13.85 -8.54 -3.83
C LEU A 167 -13.85 -8.79 -5.35
N ASP A 168 -13.98 -10.05 -5.79
CA ASP A 168 -14.17 -10.41 -7.21
C ASP A 168 -15.66 -10.51 -7.61
N GLU A 169 -16.57 -10.42 -6.62
CA GLU A 169 -18.03 -10.33 -6.84
C GLU A 169 -18.44 -8.85 -7.07
#